data_7cd786c946d45b89d411a249ca7fb3a5
#
_entry.id   7cd786c946d45b89d411a249ca7fb3a5
#
_cell.length_a   1.000
_cell.length_b   1.000
_cell.length_c   1.000
_cell.angle_alpha   90.00
_cell.angle_beta   90.00
_cell.angle_gamma   90.00
#
_symmetry.space_group_name_H-M   'P 1'
#
loop_
_entity.id
_entity.type
_entity.pdbx_description
1 polymer ?
#
loop_
_entity_poly.entity_id
_entity_poly.type
_entity_poly.pdbx_seq_one_letter_code
_entity_poly.pdbx_strand_id
1 'polypeptide(L)'
;YYGNLDEQIDYVEKDLQELDPLKESDKSQYIDYKSSLETYKLMKKYGVNSWQFSIVQSKVNPYLRELATFDTEKNKDEVAYKKTLEKCNELISKLDKEDWQFFAKSDLEEAEKQLKDQNKIIKESKSDKEIAEANKMIKYLQVQKQTLEWRLEKNISYESSYYNRLIDNYYNSSINIIDFEAGGGKTESTLMKQDYYDDLERANKARYDIENGTRTQDESNARGMLVNFFSHYEIFIVIIIVMIAGTIVSEEFNKGTIKLLLVRPYKRATILTSKFITCLIMVAIIIISIMLMQFIVGGIIFGFDSFGTPTIEYDFNAHEIQEMNIASYMLIQTIGKLPIYVLLMTLSFALSTLFNNSAVAITLTLLGYMGSSMINMIGLQMDLDWIRYFVTPNWDLTQHFFGALPMYEGTTIEFSIVIN
;
A
#
# COMPACT_ATOMS: atom_id res chain seq x y z
N TYR A 1 9.88 -10.66 -16.70
CA TYR A 1 10.21 -11.95 -17.30
C TYR A 1 11.54 -11.83 -18.04
N TYR A 2 12.64 -11.81 -17.30
CA TYR A 2 13.98 -11.94 -17.87
C TYR A 2 14.39 -13.41 -17.70
N GLY A 3 13.87 -14.28 -18.59
CA GLY A 3 14.36 -15.66 -18.73
C GLY A 3 15.82 -15.62 -19.14
N ASN A 4 16.55 -16.60 -18.75
CA ASN A 4 17.99 -16.85 -18.96
C ASN A 4 18.75 -15.74 -19.71
N LEU A 5 19.36 -14.79 -18.98
CA LEU A 5 20.11 -13.65 -19.55
C LEU A 5 21.25 -14.11 -20.48
N ASP A 6 21.83 -15.29 -20.22
CA ASP A 6 22.90 -15.84 -21.05
C ASP A 6 22.37 -16.19 -22.44
N GLU A 7 21.16 -16.78 -22.52
CA GLU A 7 20.54 -17.09 -23.81
C GLU A 7 20.18 -15.81 -24.59
N GLN A 8 19.74 -14.74 -23.88
CA GLN A 8 19.46 -13.47 -24.54
C GLN A 8 20.72 -12.78 -25.05
N ILE A 9 21.81 -12.83 -24.29
CA ILE A 9 23.11 -12.32 -24.72
C ILE A 9 23.59 -13.06 -25.95
N ASP A 10 23.60 -14.41 -25.92
CA ASP A 10 24.02 -15.25 -27.02
C ASP A 10 23.19 -15.04 -28.30
N TYR A 11 21.85 -14.89 -28.11
CA TYR A 11 20.93 -14.60 -29.22
C TYR A 11 21.25 -13.26 -29.88
N VAL A 12 21.36 -12.20 -29.08
CA VAL A 12 21.63 -10.84 -29.58
C VAL A 12 23.05 -10.73 -30.18
N GLU A 13 24.07 -11.43 -29.61
CA GLU A 13 25.40 -11.48 -30.15
C GLU A 13 25.44 -12.13 -31.54
N LYS A 14 24.70 -13.23 -31.72
CA LYS A 14 24.61 -13.92 -33.02
C LYS A 14 23.91 -13.04 -34.06
N ASP A 15 22.77 -12.49 -33.74
CA ASP A 15 22.02 -11.62 -34.66
C ASP A 15 22.82 -10.37 -35.04
N LEU A 16 23.57 -9.81 -34.09
CA LEU A 16 24.43 -8.64 -34.34
C LEU A 16 25.54 -8.91 -35.35
N GLN A 17 26.07 -10.15 -35.41
CA GLN A 17 27.09 -10.54 -36.36
C GLN A 17 26.57 -10.62 -37.82
N GLU A 18 25.26 -10.77 -38.02
CA GLU A 18 24.62 -10.84 -39.34
C GLU A 18 24.27 -9.43 -39.91
N LEU A 19 24.41 -8.37 -39.11
CA LEU A 19 24.07 -6.98 -39.49
C LEU A 19 25.31 -6.22 -39.96
N ASP A 20 25.14 -5.48 -41.07
CA ASP A 20 26.14 -4.51 -41.53
C ASP A 20 25.81 -3.10 -41.01
N PRO A 21 26.59 -2.55 -40.07
CA PRO A 21 26.30 -1.23 -39.49
C PRO A 21 26.31 -0.09 -40.52
N LEU A 22 26.93 -0.26 -41.68
CA LEU A 22 27.00 0.79 -42.71
C LEU A 22 25.87 0.70 -43.73
N LYS A 23 25.10 -0.38 -43.71
CA LYS A 23 23.97 -0.59 -44.62
C LYS A 23 22.69 0.03 -44.04
N GLU A 24 22.07 0.93 -44.79
CA GLU A 24 20.93 1.74 -44.34
C GLU A 24 19.75 0.91 -43.77
N SER A 25 19.49 -0.28 -44.35
CA SER A 25 18.42 -1.16 -43.89
C SER A 25 18.69 -1.77 -42.48
N ASP A 26 19.97 -1.90 -42.10
CA ASP A 26 20.38 -2.65 -40.93
C ASP A 26 20.71 -1.72 -39.74
N LYS A 27 20.92 -0.44 -40.00
CA LYS A 27 21.36 0.56 -39.00
C LYS A 27 20.52 0.58 -37.73
N SER A 28 19.20 0.70 -37.85
CA SER A 28 18.32 0.80 -36.70
C SER A 28 18.41 -0.45 -35.83
N GLN A 29 18.38 -1.62 -36.48
CA GLN A 29 18.45 -2.90 -35.76
C GLN A 29 19.82 -3.12 -35.13
N TYR A 30 20.90 -2.70 -35.81
CA TYR A 30 22.26 -2.75 -35.25
C TYR A 30 22.37 -1.89 -33.98
N ILE A 31 21.87 -0.66 -34.00
CA ILE A 31 21.88 0.25 -32.83
C ILE A 31 21.11 -0.38 -31.67
N ASP A 32 19.91 -0.93 -31.94
CA ASP A 32 19.06 -1.55 -30.92
C ASP A 32 19.74 -2.78 -30.31
N TYR A 33 20.29 -3.67 -31.15
CA TYR A 33 20.94 -4.88 -30.69
C TYR A 33 22.27 -4.59 -29.96
N LYS A 34 23.09 -3.67 -30.47
CA LYS A 34 24.36 -3.29 -29.84
C LYS A 34 24.15 -2.67 -28.46
N SER A 35 23.21 -1.73 -28.34
CA SER A 35 22.89 -1.10 -27.07
C SER A 35 22.26 -2.08 -26.07
N SER A 36 21.37 -2.97 -26.55
CA SER A 36 20.76 -4.01 -25.73
C SER A 36 21.78 -5.02 -25.21
N LEU A 37 22.73 -5.44 -26.06
CA LEU A 37 23.79 -6.37 -25.67
C LEU A 37 24.62 -5.84 -24.51
N GLU A 38 25.10 -4.59 -24.63
CA GLU A 38 25.89 -3.96 -23.55
C GLU A 38 25.04 -3.76 -22.28
N THR A 39 23.77 -3.41 -22.45
CA THR A 39 22.82 -3.31 -21.32
C THR A 39 22.61 -4.66 -20.63
N TYR A 40 22.45 -5.76 -21.37
CA TYR A 40 22.32 -7.11 -20.79
C TYR A 40 23.58 -7.56 -20.06
N LYS A 41 24.77 -7.23 -20.57
CA LYS A 41 26.05 -7.50 -19.90
C LYS A 41 26.13 -6.74 -18.55
N LEU A 42 25.72 -5.48 -18.52
CA LEU A 42 25.66 -4.71 -17.28
C LEU A 42 24.58 -5.25 -16.32
N MET A 43 23.42 -5.66 -16.84
CA MET A 43 22.36 -6.30 -16.08
C MET A 43 22.83 -7.61 -15.43
N LYS A 44 23.61 -8.42 -16.15
CA LYS A 44 24.24 -9.61 -15.59
C LYS A 44 25.25 -9.27 -14.50
N LYS A 45 26.01 -8.20 -14.68
CA LYS A 45 27.02 -7.74 -13.72
C LYS A 45 26.41 -7.25 -12.40
N TYR A 46 25.36 -6.44 -12.45
CA TYR A 46 24.78 -5.80 -11.27
C TYR A 46 23.57 -6.53 -10.69
N GLY A 47 22.92 -7.41 -11.48
CA GLY A 47 21.68 -8.08 -11.13
C GLY A 47 20.43 -7.32 -11.55
N VAL A 48 19.40 -8.05 -11.98
CA VAL A 48 18.15 -7.53 -12.57
C VAL A 48 17.31 -6.65 -11.65
N ASN A 49 17.43 -6.85 -10.33
CA ASN A 49 16.65 -6.14 -9.33
C ASN A 49 17.49 -5.15 -8.54
N SER A 50 18.72 -4.84 -8.99
CA SER A 50 19.60 -3.89 -8.34
C SER A 50 19.23 -2.44 -8.71
N TRP A 51 19.51 -1.50 -7.82
CA TRP A 51 19.39 -0.08 -8.13
C TRP A 51 20.35 0.36 -9.24
N GLN A 52 21.53 -0.27 -9.31
CA GLN A 52 22.51 -0.04 -10.36
C GLN A 52 21.91 -0.32 -11.73
N PHE A 53 21.13 -1.39 -11.86
CA PHE A 53 20.49 -1.72 -13.13
C PHE A 53 19.43 -0.67 -13.53
N SER A 54 18.66 -0.14 -12.58
CA SER A 54 17.73 0.96 -12.86
C SER A 54 18.46 2.21 -13.40
N ILE A 55 19.63 2.52 -12.86
CA ILE A 55 20.48 3.60 -13.38
C ILE A 55 21.07 3.24 -14.75
N VAL A 56 21.45 1.98 -14.99
CA VAL A 56 21.89 1.56 -16.32
C VAL A 56 20.82 1.83 -17.36
N GLN A 57 19.57 1.46 -17.08
CA GLN A 57 18.46 1.68 -18.01
C GLN A 57 18.19 3.17 -18.27
N SER A 58 18.16 3.97 -17.23
CA SER A 58 17.75 5.38 -17.34
C SER A 58 18.88 6.32 -17.78
N LYS A 59 20.12 6.07 -17.36
CA LYS A 59 21.24 7.02 -17.56
C LYS A 59 22.39 6.48 -18.42
N VAL A 60 22.70 5.18 -18.40
CA VAL A 60 23.81 4.61 -19.16
C VAL A 60 23.36 4.20 -20.56
N ASN A 61 22.19 3.57 -20.69
CA ASN A 61 21.66 3.08 -21.96
C ASN A 61 21.56 4.16 -23.06
N PRO A 62 21.15 5.43 -22.79
CA PRO A 62 21.21 6.48 -23.81
C PRO A 62 22.60 6.67 -24.42
N TYR A 63 23.66 6.63 -23.60
CA TYR A 63 25.04 6.73 -24.09
C TYR A 63 25.48 5.50 -24.85
N LEU A 64 25.08 4.29 -24.42
CA LEU A 64 25.35 3.05 -25.16
C LEU A 64 24.69 3.07 -26.54
N ARG A 65 23.47 3.60 -26.62
CA ARG A 65 22.74 3.78 -27.87
C ARG A 65 23.41 4.83 -28.78
N GLU A 66 23.86 5.94 -28.21
CA GLU A 66 24.62 6.96 -28.95
C GLU A 66 25.95 6.42 -29.47
N LEU A 67 26.69 5.66 -28.67
CA LEU A 67 27.92 4.96 -29.12
C LEU A 67 27.67 4.00 -30.26
N ALA A 68 26.59 3.21 -30.19
CA ALA A 68 26.17 2.31 -31.27
C ALA A 68 25.79 3.09 -32.55
N THR A 69 25.23 4.30 -32.42
CA THR A 69 24.91 5.17 -33.56
C THR A 69 26.17 5.62 -34.29
N PHE A 70 27.24 6.01 -33.58
CA PHE A 70 28.51 6.35 -34.21
C PHE A 70 29.12 5.21 -35.02
N ASP A 71 28.88 3.95 -34.64
CA ASP A 71 29.36 2.80 -35.39
C ASP A 71 28.65 2.63 -36.75
N THR A 72 27.50 3.25 -36.96
CA THR A 72 26.73 3.23 -38.21
C THR A 72 27.07 4.39 -39.16
N GLU A 73 27.97 5.30 -38.77
CA GLU A 73 28.35 6.47 -39.57
C GLU A 73 29.61 6.20 -40.38
N LYS A 74 29.58 6.52 -41.68
CA LYS A 74 30.75 6.42 -42.57
C LYS A 74 31.90 7.35 -42.21
N ASN A 75 31.55 8.53 -41.67
CA ASN A 75 32.52 9.54 -41.20
C ASN A 75 32.23 9.79 -39.71
N LYS A 76 32.76 8.93 -38.88
CA LYS A 76 32.61 8.97 -37.43
C LYS A 76 33.25 10.25 -36.87
N ASP A 77 32.49 11.03 -36.11
CA ASP A 77 33.02 12.12 -35.31
C ASP A 77 33.81 11.55 -34.11
N GLU A 78 35.11 11.37 -34.27
CA GLU A 78 35.98 10.78 -33.26
C GLU A 78 36.02 11.60 -31.96
N VAL A 79 35.80 12.93 -32.02
CA VAL A 79 35.79 13.78 -30.81
C VAL A 79 34.54 13.58 -30.03
N ALA A 80 33.39 13.58 -30.71
CA ALA A 80 32.09 13.31 -30.08
C ALA A 80 32.05 11.88 -29.53
N TYR A 81 32.51 10.90 -30.29
CA TYR A 81 32.56 9.48 -29.82
C TYR A 81 33.39 9.35 -28.53
N LYS A 82 34.61 9.90 -28.49
CA LYS A 82 35.46 9.85 -27.28
C LYS A 82 34.78 10.48 -26.08
N LYS A 83 34.13 11.63 -26.26
CA LYS A 83 33.41 12.31 -25.19
C LYS A 83 32.27 11.51 -24.65
N THR A 84 31.47 10.89 -25.53
CA THR A 84 30.33 10.02 -25.16
C THR A 84 30.84 8.76 -24.43
N LEU A 85 31.95 8.16 -24.92
CA LEU A 85 32.58 6.99 -24.29
C LEU A 85 33.14 7.33 -22.90
N GLU A 86 33.81 8.45 -22.74
CA GLU A 86 34.32 8.93 -21.44
C GLU A 86 33.15 9.09 -20.44
N LYS A 87 32.05 9.70 -20.88
CA LYS A 87 30.87 9.89 -20.03
C LYS A 87 30.21 8.58 -19.63
N CYS A 88 30.06 7.66 -20.58
CA CYS A 88 29.53 6.32 -20.32
C CYS A 88 30.40 5.56 -19.29
N ASN A 89 31.71 5.59 -19.48
CA ASN A 89 32.68 4.94 -18.57
C ASN A 89 32.70 5.61 -17.18
N GLU A 90 32.57 6.94 -17.11
CA GLU A 90 32.41 7.64 -15.82
C GLU A 90 31.21 7.11 -15.04
N LEU A 91 30.03 7.03 -15.69
CA LEU A 91 28.82 6.53 -15.05
C LEU A 91 28.98 5.09 -14.58
N ILE A 92 29.54 4.22 -15.42
CA ILE A 92 29.80 2.82 -15.07
C ILE A 92 30.80 2.72 -13.89
N SER A 93 31.85 3.54 -13.89
CA SER A 93 32.80 3.60 -12.76
C SER A 93 32.14 4.04 -11.45
N LYS A 94 31.16 4.93 -11.51
CA LYS A 94 30.36 5.35 -10.33
C LYS A 94 29.45 4.23 -9.84
N LEU A 95 28.85 3.46 -10.75
CA LEU A 95 28.06 2.27 -10.41
C LEU A 95 28.92 1.19 -9.75
N ASP A 96 30.14 0.95 -10.26
CA ASP A 96 31.09 -0.01 -9.70
C ASP A 96 31.57 0.34 -8.29
N LYS A 97 31.58 1.63 -7.97
CA LYS A 97 31.93 2.14 -6.63
C LYS A 97 30.71 2.29 -5.71
N GLU A 98 29.54 1.91 -6.18
CA GLU A 98 28.28 2.07 -5.46
C GLU A 98 28.01 3.52 -5.01
N ASP A 99 28.52 4.51 -5.80
CA ASP A 99 28.39 5.94 -5.50
C ASP A 99 26.98 6.45 -5.84
N TRP A 100 25.99 5.99 -5.10
CA TRP A 100 24.59 6.36 -5.28
C TRP A 100 24.35 7.88 -5.06
N GLN A 101 25.16 8.51 -4.19
CA GLN A 101 25.03 9.95 -3.92
C GLN A 101 25.36 10.79 -5.15
N PHE A 102 26.28 10.35 -5.99
CA PHE A 102 26.57 11.01 -7.26
C PHE A 102 25.32 11.06 -8.15
N PHE A 103 24.62 9.96 -8.27
CA PHE A 103 23.39 9.90 -9.08
C PHE A 103 22.26 10.72 -8.46
N ALA A 104 22.05 10.65 -7.15
CA ALA A 104 21.04 11.43 -6.46
C ALA A 104 21.28 12.95 -6.60
N LYS A 105 22.54 13.41 -6.52
CA LYS A 105 22.90 14.83 -6.74
C LYS A 105 22.67 15.26 -8.19
N SER A 106 23.06 14.41 -9.15
CA SER A 106 22.84 14.68 -10.57
C SER A 106 21.34 14.80 -10.89
N ASP A 107 20.50 13.92 -10.29
CA ASP A 107 19.05 13.97 -10.48
C ASP A 107 18.43 15.21 -9.82
N LEU A 108 18.96 15.63 -8.67
CA LEU A 108 18.50 16.83 -7.98
C LEU A 108 18.80 18.09 -8.81
N GLU A 109 20.02 18.21 -9.35
CA GLU A 109 20.40 19.32 -10.23
C GLU A 109 19.55 19.38 -11.49
N GLU A 110 19.23 18.23 -12.07
CA GLU A 110 18.36 18.13 -13.24
C GLU A 110 16.91 18.53 -12.92
N ALA A 111 16.35 18.05 -11.79
CA ALA A 111 15.03 18.45 -11.33
C ALA A 111 14.93 19.96 -11.05
N GLU A 112 15.96 20.55 -10.44
CA GLU A 112 16.00 22.00 -10.20
C GLU A 112 16.08 22.82 -11.50
N LYS A 113 16.81 22.33 -12.49
CA LYS A 113 16.86 22.96 -13.82
C LYS A 113 15.49 22.89 -14.48
N GLN A 114 14.87 21.71 -14.50
CA GLN A 114 13.55 21.52 -15.09
C GLN A 114 12.49 22.38 -14.37
N LEU A 115 12.55 22.54 -13.06
CA LEU A 115 11.68 23.45 -12.30
C LEU A 115 11.82 24.90 -12.78
N LYS A 116 13.06 25.38 -13.04
CA LYS A 116 13.29 26.72 -13.58
C LYS A 116 12.68 26.88 -14.98
N ASP A 117 12.85 25.86 -15.82
CA ASP A 117 12.33 25.86 -17.18
C ASP A 117 10.78 25.86 -17.19
N GLN A 118 10.13 25.03 -16.35
CA GLN A 118 8.66 25.02 -16.22
C GLN A 118 8.12 26.36 -15.68
N ASN A 119 8.79 26.97 -14.69
CA ASN A 119 8.40 28.29 -14.20
C ASN A 119 8.55 29.39 -15.25
N LYS A 120 9.47 29.23 -16.21
CA LYS A 120 9.60 30.15 -17.35
C LYS A 120 8.42 30.00 -18.31
N ILE A 121 8.01 28.76 -18.60
CA ILE A 121 6.83 28.48 -19.44
C ILE A 121 5.59 29.15 -18.86
N ILE A 122 5.33 29.05 -17.54
CA ILE A 122 4.19 29.70 -16.90
C ILE A 122 4.20 31.22 -17.11
N LYS A 123 5.38 31.85 -17.09
CA LYS A 123 5.51 33.31 -17.24
C LYS A 123 5.36 33.79 -18.69
N GLU A 124 5.76 32.96 -19.66
CA GLU A 124 5.86 33.34 -21.07
C GLU A 124 4.67 32.82 -21.89
N SER A 125 4.02 31.72 -21.49
CA SER A 125 2.90 31.15 -22.20
C SER A 125 1.62 31.96 -22.02
N LYS A 126 0.82 32.02 -23.09
CA LYS A 126 -0.54 32.59 -23.10
C LYS A 126 -1.62 31.50 -23.21
N SER A 127 -1.20 30.24 -23.25
CA SER A 127 -2.11 29.08 -23.36
C SER A 127 -2.43 28.54 -21.98
N ASP A 128 -3.69 28.58 -21.58
CA ASP A 128 -4.16 28.02 -20.32
C ASP A 128 -3.81 26.52 -20.18
N LYS A 129 -3.83 25.78 -21.31
CA LYS A 129 -3.45 24.38 -21.35
C LYS A 129 -1.98 24.17 -21.04
N GLU A 130 -1.08 24.93 -21.66
CA GLU A 130 0.37 24.85 -21.41
C GLU A 130 0.70 25.25 -19.96
N ILE A 131 0.01 26.25 -19.41
CA ILE A 131 0.16 26.66 -18.02
C ILE A 131 -0.32 25.56 -17.08
N ALA A 132 -1.44 24.89 -17.37
CA ALA A 132 -1.93 23.79 -16.55
C ALA A 132 -0.97 22.59 -16.57
N GLU A 133 -0.46 22.21 -17.74
CA GLU A 133 0.55 21.15 -17.91
C GLU A 133 1.85 21.48 -17.17
N ALA A 134 2.34 22.72 -17.28
CA ALA A 134 3.53 23.19 -16.57
C ALA A 134 3.33 23.18 -15.05
N ASN A 135 2.17 23.60 -14.55
CA ASN A 135 1.84 23.52 -13.12
C ASN A 135 1.82 22.09 -12.59
N LYS A 136 1.26 21.17 -13.38
CA LYS A 136 1.26 19.74 -13.05
C LYS A 136 2.70 19.20 -12.98
N MET A 137 3.51 19.52 -13.98
CA MET A 137 4.93 19.11 -14.02
C MET A 137 5.73 19.69 -12.85
N ILE A 138 5.48 20.92 -12.45
CA ILE A 138 6.13 21.55 -11.28
C ILE A 138 5.82 20.75 -10.01
N LYS A 139 4.57 20.34 -9.80
CA LYS A 139 4.21 19.49 -8.64
C LYS A 139 4.99 18.18 -8.64
N TYR A 140 5.10 17.50 -9.78
CA TYR A 140 5.90 16.27 -9.90
C TYR A 140 7.37 16.50 -9.57
N LEU A 141 7.96 17.54 -10.14
CA LEU A 141 9.37 17.87 -9.91
C LEU A 141 9.64 18.29 -8.45
N GLN A 142 8.68 18.91 -7.78
CA GLN A 142 8.77 19.23 -6.35
C GLN A 142 8.77 17.95 -5.49
N VAL A 143 7.92 16.97 -5.79
CA VAL A 143 7.92 15.67 -5.11
C VAL A 143 9.26 14.94 -5.35
N GLN A 144 9.73 14.91 -6.60
CA GLN A 144 11.02 14.29 -6.93
C GLN A 144 12.17 14.98 -6.18
N LYS A 145 12.21 16.31 -6.20
CA LYS A 145 13.21 17.10 -5.48
C LYS A 145 13.20 16.76 -3.99
N GLN A 146 12.05 16.75 -3.35
CA GLN A 146 11.90 16.44 -1.93
C GLN A 146 12.44 15.05 -1.59
N THR A 147 12.12 14.04 -2.40
CA THR A 147 12.62 12.67 -2.17
C THR A 147 14.14 12.57 -2.31
N LEU A 148 14.73 13.29 -3.27
CA LEU A 148 16.18 13.33 -3.46
C LEU A 148 16.88 14.08 -2.32
N GLU A 149 16.31 15.19 -1.84
CA GLU A 149 16.81 15.93 -0.67
C GLU A 149 16.82 15.01 0.57
N TRP A 150 15.73 14.31 0.89
CA TRP A 150 15.70 13.34 1.99
C TRP A 150 16.74 12.23 1.84
N ARG A 151 16.94 11.68 0.61
CA ARG A 151 17.98 10.69 0.37
C ARG A 151 19.36 11.21 0.77
N LEU A 152 19.69 12.43 0.33
CA LEU A 152 20.99 13.02 0.59
C LEU A 152 21.16 13.43 2.06
N GLU A 153 20.17 14.06 2.66
CA GLU A 153 20.22 14.54 4.04
C GLU A 153 20.25 13.40 5.07
N LYS A 154 19.41 12.37 4.85
CA LYS A 154 19.29 11.22 5.75
C LYS A 154 20.21 10.06 5.38
N ASN A 155 21.03 10.21 4.32
CA ASN A 155 21.92 9.18 3.80
C ASN A 155 21.20 7.85 3.47
N ILE A 156 20.07 7.93 2.78
CA ILE A 156 19.24 6.79 2.39
C ILE A 156 19.66 6.35 0.98
N SER A 157 20.34 5.19 0.88
CA SER A 157 20.74 4.61 -0.41
C SER A 157 19.53 4.10 -1.21
N TYR A 158 19.75 3.75 -2.49
CA TYR A 158 18.74 3.08 -3.32
C TYR A 158 18.57 1.59 -3.00
N GLU A 159 19.32 1.04 -2.05
CA GLU A 159 19.18 -0.34 -1.63
C GLU A 159 17.85 -0.57 -0.93
N SER A 160 17.39 -1.83 -0.98
CA SER A 160 16.16 -2.22 -0.30
C SER A 160 16.29 -2.00 1.21
N SER A 161 15.55 -1.04 1.71
CA SER A 161 15.52 -0.68 3.13
C SER A 161 14.13 -0.14 3.51
N TYR A 162 13.89 -0.05 4.83
CA TYR A 162 12.66 0.55 5.33
C TYR A 162 12.44 1.96 4.79
N TYR A 163 13.44 2.83 4.91
CA TYR A 163 13.31 4.22 4.45
C TYR A 163 13.26 4.37 2.93
N ASN A 164 13.93 3.49 2.18
CA ASN A 164 13.80 3.50 0.72
C ASN A 164 12.36 3.19 0.30
N ARG A 165 11.72 2.19 0.93
CA ARG A 165 10.30 1.87 0.70
C ARG A 165 9.38 3.05 1.05
N LEU A 166 9.69 3.81 2.11
CA LEU A 166 8.90 4.99 2.47
C LEU A 166 9.05 6.13 1.45
N ILE A 167 10.26 6.33 0.92
CA ILE A 167 10.50 7.29 -0.17
C ILE A 167 9.69 6.91 -1.41
N ASP A 168 9.70 5.63 -1.78
CA ASP A 168 8.94 5.13 -2.92
C ASP A 168 7.41 5.26 -2.69
N ASN A 169 6.94 4.95 -1.47
CA ASN A 169 5.53 5.15 -1.09
C ASN A 169 5.14 6.63 -1.18
N TYR A 170 5.93 7.53 -0.60
CA TYR A 170 5.68 8.96 -0.67
C TYR A 170 5.65 9.46 -2.11
N TYR A 171 6.63 9.06 -2.93
CA TYR A 171 6.72 9.46 -4.33
C TYR A 171 5.49 9.00 -5.12
N ASN A 172 5.22 7.69 -5.11
CA ASN A 172 4.13 7.12 -5.89
C ASN A 172 2.76 7.66 -5.46
N SER A 173 2.50 7.71 -4.15
CA SER A 173 1.23 8.24 -3.64
C SER A 173 1.07 9.74 -3.95
N SER A 174 2.14 10.54 -3.86
CA SER A 174 2.07 11.95 -4.22
C SER A 174 1.81 12.18 -5.71
N ILE A 175 2.36 11.33 -6.59
CA ILE A 175 2.08 11.39 -8.03
C ILE A 175 0.61 11.06 -8.30
N ASN A 176 0.07 10.00 -7.69
CA ASN A 176 -1.34 9.62 -7.82
C ASN A 176 -2.28 10.74 -7.35
N ILE A 177 -1.95 11.39 -6.22
CA ILE A 177 -2.69 12.55 -5.70
C ILE A 177 -2.72 13.68 -6.73
N ILE A 178 -1.56 14.03 -7.31
CA ILE A 178 -1.45 15.08 -8.31
C ILE A 178 -2.27 14.73 -9.57
N ASP A 179 -2.24 13.48 -10.00
CA ASP A 179 -2.99 13.01 -11.17
C ASP A 179 -4.49 13.08 -10.94
N PHE A 180 -4.97 12.63 -9.78
CA PHE A 180 -6.37 12.71 -9.39
C PHE A 180 -6.88 14.16 -9.34
N GLU A 181 -6.13 15.05 -8.67
CA GLU A 181 -6.47 16.48 -8.61
C GLU A 181 -6.51 17.14 -9.99
N ALA A 182 -5.54 16.80 -10.86
CA ALA A 182 -5.47 17.34 -12.22
C ALA A 182 -6.58 16.80 -13.13
N GLY A 183 -7.07 15.57 -12.89
CA GLY A 183 -8.16 14.93 -13.63
C GLY A 183 -9.56 15.49 -13.32
N GLY A 184 -9.67 16.37 -12.29
CA GLY A 184 -10.95 16.98 -11.89
C GLY A 184 -11.62 16.32 -10.68
N GLY A 185 -10.94 15.43 -9.99
CA GLY A 185 -11.17 14.79 -8.67
C GLY A 185 -12.62 14.58 -8.19
N LYS A 186 -13.46 15.62 -8.24
CA LYS A 186 -14.84 15.60 -7.75
C LYS A 186 -15.82 14.79 -8.62
N THR A 187 -15.49 14.57 -9.89
CA THR A 187 -16.32 13.86 -10.88
C THR A 187 -15.94 12.39 -11.01
N GLU A 188 -14.90 11.96 -10.29
CA GLU A 188 -14.40 10.60 -10.33
C GLU A 188 -15.28 9.62 -9.54
N SER A 189 -15.18 8.34 -9.86
CA SER A 189 -15.92 7.27 -9.18
C SER A 189 -15.56 7.19 -7.69
N THR A 190 -16.46 6.63 -6.88
CA THR A 190 -16.26 6.42 -5.44
C THR A 190 -14.97 5.63 -5.15
N LEU A 191 -14.64 4.64 -6.00
CA LEU A 191 -13.41 3.87 -5.87
C LEU A 191 -12.16 4.73 -6.06
N MET A 192 -12.13 5.59 -7.09
CA MET A 192 -10.99 6.48 -7.35
C MET A 192 -10.81 7.52 -6.24
N LYS A 193 -11.91 7.98 -5.63
CA LYS A 193 -11.84 8.84 -4.46
C LYS A 193 -11.25 8.12 -3.26
N GLN A 194 -11.60 6.86 -3.05
CA GLN A 194 -11.02 6.07 -1.97
C GLN A 194 -9.51 5.88 -2.18
N ASP A 195 -9.08 5.52 -3.38
CA ASP A 195 -7.65 5.39 -3.71
C ASP A 195 -6.89 6.70 -3.44
N TYR A 196 -7.49 7.86 -3.77
CA TYR A 196 -6.92 9.18 -3.47
C TYR A 196 -6.71 9.41 -1.97
N TYR A 197 -7.67 9.02 -1.13
CA TYR A 197 -7.54 9.16 0.31
C TYR A 197 -6.54 8.18 0.93
N ASP A 198 -6.49 6.96 0.41
CA ASP A 198 -5.48 5.97 0.80
C ASP A 198 -4.06 6.47 0.44
N ASP A 199 -3.91 7.13 -0.72
CA ASP A 199 -2.66 7.74 -1.11
C ASP A 199 -2.30 8.96 -0.25
N LEU A 200 -3.27 9.81 0.13
CA LEU A 200 -3.05 10.91 1.08
C LEU A 200 -2.52 10.40 2.43
N GLU A 201 -3.16 9.37 2.99
CA GLU A 201 -2.73 8.77 4.24
C GLU A 201 -1.33 8.18 4.11
N ARG A 202 -1.08 7.39 3.05
CA ARG A 202 0.21 6.73 2.80
C ARG A 202 1.34 7.73 2.63
N ALA A 203 1.12 8.79 1.84
CA ALA A 203 2.12 9.84 1.63
C ALA A 203 2.46 10.58 2.92
N ASN A 204 1.45 10.97 3.71
CA ASN A 204 1.66 11.70 4.95
C ASN A 204 2.32 10.85 6.04
N LYS A 205 1.93 9.57 6.20
CA LYS A 205 2.58 8.63 7.12
C LYS A 205 4.04 8.38 6.72
N ALA A 206 4.31 8.20 5.41
CA ALA A 206 5.68 8.02 4.91
C ALA A 206 6.54 9.26 5.18
N ARG A 207 6.03 10.46 4.90
CA ARG A 207 6.69 11.73 5.19
C ARG A 207 7.04 11.86 6.66
N TYR A 208 6.07 11.59 7.54
CA TYR A 208 6.26 11.65 8.98
C TYR A 208 7.44 10.79 9.44
N ASP A 209 7.50 9.52 9.05
CA ASP A 209 8.56 8.61 9.43
C ASP A 209 9.94 9.01 8.88
N ILE A 210 10.00 9.52 7.63
CA ILE A 210 11.25 9.98 7.03
C ILE A 210 11.76 11.22 7.77
N GLU A 211 10.92 12.23 8.00
CA GLU A 211 11.31 13.50 8.63
C GLU A 211 11.75 13.29 10.08
N ASN A 212 11.03 12.49 10.86
CA ASN A 212 11.32 12.24 12.26
C ASN A 212 12.33 11.11 12.51
N GLY A 213 12.71 10.34 11.49
CA GLY A 213 13.60 9.19 11.65
C GLY A 213 12.97 8.05 12.44
N THR A 214 11.64 7.95 12.43
CA THR A 214 10.87 6.92 13.15
C THR A 214 10.57 5.71 12.27
N ARG A 215 10.04 4.65 12.86
CA ARG A 215 9.63 3.41 12.18
C ARG A 215 8.21 3.01 12.59
N THR A 216 7.29 3.96 12.49
CA THR A 216 5.91 3.75 12.92
C THR A 216 5.11 2.82 12.00
N GLN A 217 5.54 2.66 10.75
CA GLN A 217 4.92 1.77 9.77
C GLN A 217 5.68 0.44 9.57
N ASP A 218 6.62 0.12 10.47
CA ASP A 218 7.35 -1.15 10.39
C ASP A 218 6.46 -2.29 10.90
N GLU A 219 6.02 -3.14 9.97
CA GLU A 219 5.17 -4.29 10.24
C GLU A 219 5.96 -5.53 10.69
N SER A 220 7.30 -5.52 10.49
CA SER A 220 8.18 -6.66 10.78
C SER A 220 8.64 -6.72 12.24
N ASN A 221 7.95 -6.07 13.15
CA ASN A 221 8.24 -6.06 14.60
C ASN A 221 6.99 -6.39 15.43
N ALA A 222 7.17 -6.58 16.74
CA ALA A 222 6.09 -6.95 17.65
C ALA A 222 4.94 -5.93 17.66
N ARG A 223 5.25 -4.64 17.58
CA ARG A 223 4.24 -3.58 17.52
C ARG A 223 3.45 -3.62 16.19
N GLY A 224 4.15 -3.73 15.05
CA GLY A 224 3.52 -3.81 13.73
C GLY A 224 2.55 -4.99 13.62
N MET A 225 2.93 -6.16 14.16
CA MET A 225 2.03 -7.30 14.24
C MET A 225 0.76 -7.00 15.06
N LEU A 226 0.87 -6.22 16.14
CA LEU A 226 -0.27 -5.87 16.98
C LEU A 226 -1.14 -4.79 16.33
N VAL A 227 -0.54 -3.79 15.67
CA VAL A 227 -1.25 -2.76 14.91
C VAL A 227 -2.13 -3.39 13.82
N ASN A 228 -1.60 -4.39 13.12
CA ASN A 228 -2.32 -5.13 12.09
C ASN A 228 -3.16 -6.29 12.62
N PHE A 229 -3.42 -6.35 13.92
CA PHE A 229 -4.13 -7.45 14.59
C PHE A 229 -5.47 -7.79 13.93
N PHE A 230 -6.33 -6.80 13.74
CA PHE A 230 -7.64 -7.02 13.15
C PHE A 230 -7.56 -7.40 11.66
N SER A 231 -6.63 -6.84 10.89
CA SER A 231 -6.42 -7.21 9.49
C SER A 231 -6.03 -8.68 9.33
N HIS A 232 -5.23 -9.21 10.25
CA HIS A 232 -4.76 -10.60 10.18
C HIS A 232 -5.74 -11.61 10.79
N TYR A 233 -6.44 -11.25 11.86
CA TYR A 233 -7.22 -12.21 12.66
C TYR A 233 -8.73 -12.03 12.59
N GLU A 234 -9.26 -11.00 11.93
CA GLU A 234 -10.69 -10.70 11.88
C GLU A 234 -11.53 -11.92 11.46
N ILE A 235 -11.15 -12.59 10.37
CA ILE A 235 -11.90 -13.74 9.87
C ILE A 235 -11.92 -14.90 10.88
N PHE A 236 -10.81 -15.15 11.56
CA PHE A 236 -10.73 -16.20 12.57
C PHE A 236 -11.57 -15.84 13.79
N ILE A 237 -11.55 -14.59 14.24
CA ILE A 237 -12.39 -14.08 15.33
C ILE A 237 -13.87 -14.26 14.97
N VAL A 238 -14.28 -13.86 13.76
CA VAL A 238 -15.65 -14.01 13.26
C VAL A 238 -16.06 -15.48 13.25
N ILE A 239 -15.25 -16.38 12.71
CA ILE A 239 -15.55 -17.81 12.66
C ILE A 239 -15.79 -18.37 14.07
N ILE A 240 -14.90 -18.07 15.03
CA ILE A 240 -15.00 -18.57 16.41
C ILE A 240 -16.28 -18.04 17.08
N ILE A 241 -16.56 -16.74 16.95
CA ILE A 241 -17.74 -16.10 17.53
C ILE A 241 -19.02 -16.71 16.96
N VAL A 242 -19.11 -16.85 15.64
CA VAL A 242 -20.26 -17.40 14.92
C VAL A 242 -20.48 -18.88 15.30
N MET A 243 -19.40 -19.67 15.44
CA MET A 243 -19.49 -21.06 15.88
C MET A 243 -20.04 -21.16 17.30
N ILE A 244 -19.55 -20.39 18.24
CA ILE A 244 -20.03 -20.40 19.64
C ILE A 244 -21.49 -19.98 19.69
N ALA A 245 -21.87 -18.88 19.06
CA ALA A 245 -23.23 -18.37 19.08
C ALA A 245 -24.22 -19.32 18.36
N GLY A 246 -23.79 -19.93 17.24
CA GLY A 246 -24.57 -20.86 16.46
C GLY A 246 -24.80 -22.23 17.14
N THR A 247 -23.92 -22.62 18.06
CA THR A 247 -24.03 -23.92 18.77
C THR A 247 -24.73 -23.83 20.11
N ILE A 248 -24.60 -22.70 20.83
CA ILE A 248 -25.02 -22.60 22.26
C ILE A 248 -26.49 -22.92 22.54
N VAL A 249 -27.37 -22.73 21.57
CA VAL A 249 -28.81 -23.03 21.70
C VAL A 249 -29.14 -24.36 21.01
N SER A 250 -28.74 -24.53 19.76
CA SER A 250 -29.06 -25.68 18.93
C SER A 250 -28.52 -27.00 19.49
N GLU A 251 -27.38 -27.00 20.17
CA GLU A 251 -26.85 -28.20 20.81
C GLU A 251 -27.75 -28.75 21.92
N GLU A 252 -28.47 -27.91 22.65
CA GLU A 252 -29.42 -28.38 23.69
C GLU A 252 -30.62 -29.07 23.08
N PHE A 253 -31.08 -28.63 21.92
CA PHE A 253 -32.12 -29.34 21.17
C PHE A 253 -31.59 -30.68 20.65
N ASN A 254 -30.42 -30.71 20.05
CA ASN A 254 -29.81 -31.91 19.48
C ASN A 254 -29.46 -32.96 20.54
N LYS A 255 -28.97 -32.53 21.71
CA LYS A 255 -28.63 -33.42 22.83
C LYS A 255 -29.84 -33.78 23.72
N GLY A 256 -31.03 -33.21 23.47
CA GLY A 256 -32.25 -33.42 24.24
C GLY A 256 -32.21 -32.79 25.65
N THR A 257 -31.16 -32.05 26.00
CA THR A 257 -30.99 -31.39 27.31
C THR A 257 -31.94 -30.23 27.52
N ILE A 258 -32.57 -29.75 26.46
CA ILE A 258 -33.62 -28.71 26.52
C ILE A 258 -34.79 -29.13 27.45
N LYS A 259 -35.13 -30.43 27.55
CA LYS A 259 -36.16 -30.93 28.44
C LYS A 259 -35.82 -30.70 29.93
N LEU A 260 -34.54 -30.87 30.30
CA LEU A 260 -34.06 -30.62 31.65
C LEU A 260 -34.06 -29.14 32.03
N LEU A 261 -33.84 -28.26 31.05
CA LEU A 261 -33.93 -26.82 31.24
C LEU A 261 -35.37 -26.33 31.42
N LEU A 262 -36.30 -26.92 30.67
CA LEU A 262 -37.73 -26.56 30.73
C LEU A 262 -38.43 -26.99 32.00
N VAL A 263 -37.90 -27.96 32.74
CA VAL A 263 -38.43 -28.42 34.05
C VAL A 263 -38.04 -27.44 35.17
N ARG A 264 -37.04 -26.60 34.98
CA ARG A 264 -36.63 -25.62 35.97
C ARG A 264 -37.62 -24.45 36.08
N PRO A 265 -37.78 -23.82 37.29
CA PRO A 265 -38.77 -22.78 37.54
C PRO A 265 -38.39 -21.41 36.95
N TYR A 266 -37.62 -21.39 35.87
CA TYR A 266 -37.19 -20.16 35.22
C TYR A 266 -38.00 -19.90 33.92
N LYS A 267 -38.22 -18.60 33.63
CA LYS A 267 -38.85 -18.20 32.37
C LYS A 267 -37.93 -18.50 31.18
N ARG A 268 -38.50 -18.97 30.07
CA ARG A 268 -37.73 -19.27 28.82
C ARG A 268 -36.87 -18.05 28.36
N ALA A 269 -37.44 -16.84 28.48
CA ALA A 269 -36.70 -15.61 28.15
C ALA A 269 -35.44 -15.43 29.02
N THR A 270 -35.52 -15.74 30.32
CA THR A 270 -34.35 -15.64 31.22
C THR A 270 -33.24 -16.59 30.81
N ILE A 271 -33.57 -17.82 30.40
CA ILE A 271 -32.59 -18.80 29.93
C ILE A 271 -31.93 -18.32 28.65
N LEU A 272 -32.72 -17.80 27.69
CA LEU A 272 -32.23 -17.32 26.41
C LEU A 272 -31.33 -16.08 26.60
N THR A 273 -31.76 -15.12 27.45
CA THR A 273 -30.96 -13.93 27.78
C THR A 273 -29.66 -14.29 28.46
N SER A 274 -29.66 -15.27 29.38
CA SER A 274 -28.43 -15.73 30.04
C SER A 274 -27.41 -16.29 29.02
N LYS A 275 -27.87 -17.09 28.04
CA LYS A 275 -27.02 -17.60 26.97
C LYS A 275 -26.50 -16.51 26.07
N PHE A 276 -27.33 -15.53 25.71
CA PHE A 276 -26.92 -14.38 24.92
C PHE A 276 -25.83 -13.56 25.62
N ILE A 277 -26.02 -13.29 26.94
CA ILE A 277 -24.98 -12.60 27.75
C ILE A 277 -23.70 -13.44 27.81
N THR A 278 -23.80 -14.76 27.93
CA THR A 278 -22.64 -15.66 27.88
C THR A 278 -21.89 -15.51 26.55
N CYS A 279 -22.58 -15.45 25.42
CA CYS A 279 -21.96 -15.20 24.11
C CYS A 279 -21.23 -13.84 24.06
N LEU A 280 -21.85 -12.77 24.57
CA LEU A 280 -21.20 -11.44 24.65
C LEU A 280 -19.90 -11.47 25.47
N ILE A 281 -19.92 -12.13 26.62
CA ILE A 281 -18.74 -12.30 27.47
C ILE A 281 -17.66 -13.10 26.72
N MET A 282 -18.05 -14.16 26.01
CA MET A 282 -17.12 -14.97 25.22
C MET A 282 -16.48 -14.19 24.09
N VAL A 283 -17.22 -13.30 23.41
CA VAL A 283 -16.65 -12.39 22.39
C VAL A 283 -15.50 -11.57 23.01
N ALA A 284 -15.74 -10.94 24.15
CA ALA A 284 -14.72 -10.13 24.82
C ALA A 284 -13.50 -11.00 25.24
N ILE A 285 -13.74 -12.19 25.80
CA ILE A 285 -12.65 -13.10 26.20
C ILE A 285 -11.82 -13.54 25.00
N ILE A 286 -12.43 -13.86 23.88
CA ILE A 286 -11.74 -14.30 22.67
C ILE A 286 -10.81 -13.18 22.16
N ILE A 287 -11.34 -11.97 21.98
CA ILE A 287 -10.57 -10.83 21.50
C ILE A 287 -9.37 -10.57 22.42
N ILE A 288 -9.61 -10.43 23.72
CA ILE A 288 -8.56 -10.16 24.72
C ILE A 288 -7.53 -11.29 24.72
N SER A 289 -7.95 -12.57 24.65
CA SER A 289 -7.03 -13.71 24.69
C SER A 289 -6.11 -13.74 23.47
N ILE A 290 -6.64 -13.50 22.27
CA ILE A 290 -5.85 -13.48 21.03
C ILE A 290 -4.89 -12.27 21.04
N MET A 291 -5.36 -11.09 21.46
CA MET A 291 -4.51 -9.89 21.59
C MET A 291 -3.38 -10.09 22.58
N LEU A 292 -3.68 -10.68 23.75
CA LEU A 292 -2.66 -10.97 24.77
C LEU A 292 -1.64 -12.00 24.26
N MET A 293 -2.12 -13.03 23.58
CA MET A 293 -1.24 -14.02 22.96
C MET A 293 -0.33 -13.38 21.91
N GLN A 294 -0.89 -12.52 21.06
CA GLN A 294 -0.12 -11.79 20.04
C GLN A 294 0.93 -10.87 20.68
N PHE A 295 0.57 -10.14 21.74
CA PHE A 295 1.49 -9.29 22.49
C PHE A 295 2.66 -10.09 23.07
N ILE A 296 2.36 -11.23 23.75
CA ILE A 296 3.38 -12.07 24.37
C ILE A 296 4.27 -12.74 23.31
N VAL A 297 3.68 -13.38 22.31
CA VAL A 297 4.43 -14.11 21.28
C VAL A 297 5.25 -13.15 20.43
N GLY A 298 4.65 -12.03 20.01
CA GLY A 298 5.35 -10.98 19.27
C GLY A 298 6.53 -10.42 20.06
N GLY A 299 6.31 -10.12 21.35
CA GLY A 299 7.38 -9.62 22.25
C GLY A 299 8.52 -10.62 22.45
N ILE A 300 8.22 -11.93 22.55
CA ILE A 300 9.25 -12.98 22.70
C ILE A 300 10.06 -13.14 21.39
N ILE A 301 9.42 -13.09 20.24
CA ILE A 301 10.08 -13.33 18.93
C ILE A 301 10.87 -12.10 18.47
N PHE A 302 10.28 -10.90 18.55
CA PHE A 302 10.82 -9.66 17.99
C PHE A 302 11.36 -8.67 19.02
N GLY A 303 11.23 -8.96 20.32
CA GLY A 303 11.54 -8.03 21.40
C GLY A 303 10.40 -7.08 21.75
N PHE A 304 10.42 -6.56 22.99
CA PHE A 304 9.38 -5.65 23.50
C PHE A 304 9.67 -4.17 23.21
N ASP A 305 10.86 -3.84 22.75
CA ASP A 305 11.31 -2.45 22.56
C ASP A 305 10.43 -1.68 21.57
N SER A 306 9.91 -2.36 20.55
CA SER A 306 9.06 -1.76 19.51
C SER A 306 7.74 -1.21 20.04
N PHE A 307 7.23 -1.70 21.18
CA PHE A 307 5.98 -1.19 21.77
C PHE A 307 6.09 0.24 22.33
N GLY A 308 7.31 0.74 22.52
CA GLY A 308 7.58 2.14 22.88
C GLY A 308 7.42 3.12 21.71
N THR A 309 7.42 2.64 20.47
CA THR A 309 7.22 3.49 19.29
C THR A 309 5.75 3.86 19.18
N PRO A 310 5.39 5.14 18.98
CA PRO A 310 4.00 5.54 18.83
C PRO A 310 3.37 4.91 17.58
N THR A 311 2.07 4.75 17.59
CA THR A 311 1.25 4.47 16.41
C THR A 311 0.76 5.78 15.87
N ILE A 312 0.76 5.93 14.55
CA ILE A 312 0.33 7.15 13.87
C ILE A 312 -0.91 6.88 13.01
N GLU A 313 -1.83 7.84 13.02
CA GLU A 313 -2.96 7.88 12.13
C GLU A 313 -3.06 9.25 11.46
N TYR A 314 -3.53 9.29 10.22
CA TYR A 314 -3.75 10.53 9.50
C TYR A 314 -5.18 11.03 9.74
N ASP A 315 -5.31 12.21 10.34
CA ASP A 315 -6.60 12.86 10.52
C ASP A 315 -6.96 13.66 9.27
N PHE A 316 -7.94 13.17 8.53
CA PHE A 316 -8.42 13.81 7.30
C PHE A 316 -9.15 15.15 7.54
N ASN A 317 -9.64 15.40 8.74
CA ASN A 317 -10.28 16.68 9.07
C ASN A 317 -9.25 17.75 9.45
N ALA A 318 -8.26 17.36 10.27
CA ALA A 318 -7.19 18.24 10.70
C ALA A 318 -6.05 18.35 9.67
N HIS A 319 -5.97 17.40 8.70
CA HIS A 319 -4.87 17.27 7.73
C HIS A 319 -3.50 17.11 8.38
N GLU A 320 -3.45 16.39 9.50
CA GLU A 320 -2.22 16.17 10.28
C GLU A 320 -2.10 14.72 10.77
N ILE A 321 -0.88 14.35 11.16
CA ILE A 321 -0.61 13.05 11.79
C ILE A 321 -0.89 13.16 13.28
N GLN A 322 -1.73 12.25 13.78
CA GLN A 322 -1.98 12.06 15.21
C GLN A 322 -1.17 10.88 15.73
N GLU A 323 -0.41 11.12 16.80
CA GLU A 323 0.35 10.10 17.49
C GLU A 323 -0.43 9.58 18.69
N MET A 324 -0.39 8.26 18.91
CA MET A 324 -0.95 7.64 20.09
C MET A 324 -0.13 6.43 20.54
N ASN A 325 -0.26 6.06 21.80
CA ASN A 325 0.34 4.84 22.28
C ASN A 325 -0.42 3.61 21.79
N ILE A 326 0.27 2.47 21.69
CA ILE A 326 -0.29 1.23 21.17
C ILE A 326 -1.53 0.75 21.94
N ALA A 327 -1.59 0.96 23.26
CA ALA A 327 -2.72 0.53 24.07
C ALA A 327 -3.99 1.34 23.75
N SER A 328 -3.87 2.66 23.61
CA SER A 328 -4.98 3.54 23.18
C SER A 328 -5.45 3.18 21.78
N TYR A 329 -4.51 2.97 20.86
CA TYR A 329 -4.82 2.55 19.49
C TYR A 329 -5.62 1.24 19.49
N MET A 330 -5.14 0.19 20.17
CA MET A 330 -5.83 -1.10 20.24
C MET A 330 -7.20 -1.02 20.90
N LEU A 331 -7.36 -0.14 21.90
CA LEU A 331 -8.66 0.10 22.54
C LEU A 331 -9.66 0.71 21.55
N ILE A 332 -9.25 1.74 20.83
CA ILE A 332 -10.09 2.40 19.81
C ILE A 332 -10.46 1.42 18.70
N GLN A 333 -9.50 0.70 18.16
CA GLN A 333 -9.72 -0.33 17.15
C GLN A 333 -10.69 -1.42 17.64
N THR A 334 -10.51 -1.89 18.89
CA THR A 334 -11.41 -2.89 19.48
C THR A 334 -12.83 -2.38 19.61
N ILE A 335 -13.02 -1.14 20.11
CA ILE A 335 -14.35 -0.52 20.26
C ILE A 335 -14.99 -0.35 18.88
N GLY A 336 -14.24 0.10 17.88
CA GLY A 336 -14.72 0.27 16.52
C GLY A 336 -15.16 -1.03 15.84
N LYS A 337 -14.50 -2.15 16.15
CA LYS A 337 -14.82 -3.50 15.63
C LYS A 337 -15.91 -4.23 16.42
N LEU A 338 -16.23 -3.82 17.66
CA LEU A 338 -17.26 -4.48 18.46
C LEU A 338 -18.62 -4.61 17.77
N PRO A 339 -19.16 -3.58 17.06
CA PRO A 339 -20.48 -3.68 16.45
C PRO A 339 -20.61 -4.83 15.45
N ILE A 340 -19.59 -5.05 14.60
CA ILE A 340 -19.62 -6.16 13.64
C ILE A 340 -19.65 -7.52 14.35
N TYR A 341 -18.83 -7.69 15.41
CA TYR A 341 -18.78 -8.95 16.15
C TYR A 341 -20.07 -9.22 16.91
N VAL A 342 -20.65 -8.22 17.56
CA VAL A 342 -21.94 -8.33 18.28
C VAL A 342 -23.08 -8.61 17.30
N LEU A 343 -23.07 -7.97 16.12
CA LEU A 343 -24.10 -8.17 15.10
C LEU A 343 -24.05 -9.59 14.54
N LEU A 344 -22.87 -10.07 14.15
CA LEU A 344 -22.71 -11.43 13.62
C LEU A 344 -23.01 -12.50 14.69
N MET A 345 -22.59 -12.28 15.94
CA MET A 345 -22.94 -13.11 17.08
C MET A 345 -24.46 -13.17 17.27
N THR A 346 -25.13 -12.02 17.24
CA THR A 346 -26.59 -11.93 17.40
C THR A 346 -27.32 -12.64 16.27
N LEU A 347 -26.86 -12.45 15.03
CA LEU A 347 -27.43 -13.13 13.85
C LEU A 347 -27.29 -14.64 13.95
N SER A 348 -26.09 -15.14 14.26
CA SER A 348 -25.84 -16.57 14.42
C SER A 348 -26.67 -17.19 15.57
N PHE A 349 -26.76 -16.46 16.70
CA PHE A 349 -27.58 -16.86 17.84
C PHE A 349 -29.08 -16.94 17.48
N ALA A 350 -29.60 -15.93 16.78
CA ALA A 350 -30.98 -15.87 16.33
C ALA A 350 -31.29 -17.03 15.35
N LEU A 351 -30.44 -17.27 14.37
CA LEU A 351 -30.60 -18.38 13.41
C LEU A 351 -30.50 -19.73 14.10
N SER A 352 -29.64 -19.88 15.11
CA SER A 352 -29.53 -21.08 15.93
C SER A 352 -30.83 -21.39 16.69
N THR A 353 -31.52 -20.36 17.18
CA THR A 353 -32.81 -20.52 17.87
C THR A 353 -33.97 -20.81 16.92
N LEU A 354 -33.93 -20.28 15.69
CA LEU A 354 -34.95 -20.44 14.68
C LEU A 354 -34.92 -21.84 14.05
N PHE A 355 -33.74 -22.26 13.63
CA PHE A 355 -33.59 -23.52 12.87
C PHE A 355 -33.29 -24.72 13.75
N ASN A 356 -32.98 -24.53 15.04
CA ASN A 356 -32.54 -25.60 15.96
C ASN A 356 -31.38 -26.46 15.38
N ASN A 357 -30.62 -25.89 14.46
CA ASN A 357 -29.53 -26.54 13.74
C ASN A 357 -28.31 -25.61 13.69
N SER A 358 -27.23 -26.03 14.32
CA SER A 358 -25.98 -25.23 14.38
C SER A 358 -25.34 -25.06 13.02
N ALA A 359 -25.34 -26.12 12.18
CA ALA A 359 -24.69 -26.02 10.86
C ALA A 359 -25.39 -24.99 9.98
N VAL A 360 -26.71 -24.94 9.98
CA VAL A 360 -27.48 -23.94 9.22
C VAL A 360 -27.22 -22.53 9.74
N ALA A 361 -27.23 -22.34 11.06
CA ALA A 361 -26.99 -21.03 11.66
C ALA A 361 -25.59 -20.50 11.33
N ILE A 362 -24.55 -21.31 11.51
CA ILE A 362 -23.15 -20.96 11.23
C ILE A 362 -22.97 -20.65 9.74
N THR A 363 -23.44 -21.56 8.86
CA THR A 363 -23.27 -21.41 7.41
C THR A 363 -23.94 -20.16 6.88
N LEU A 364 -25.20 -19.90 7.26
CA LEU A 364 -25.93 -18.71 6.80
C LEU A 364 -25.27 -17.40 7.30
N THR A 365 -24.79 -17.39 8.54
CA THR A 365 -24.11 -16.20 9.09
C THR A 365 -22.79 -15.94 8.38
N LEU A 366 -21.96 -16.96 8.16
CA LEU A 366 -20.68 -16.81 7.45
C LEU A 366 -20.89 -16.46 5.98
N LEU A 367 -21.87 -17.04 5.29
CA LEU A 367 -22.22 -16.64 3.93
C LEU A 367 -22.70 -15.17 3.88
N GLY A 368 -23.50 -14.74 4.87
CA GLY A 368 -23.90 -13.33 4.99
C GLY A 368 -22.72 -12.39 5.19
N TYR A 369 -21.78 -12.77 6.05
CA TYR A 369 -20.54 -12.00 6.29
C TYR A 369 -19.68 -11.91 5.03
N MET A 370 -19.38 -13.03 4.38
CA MET A 370 -18.57 -13.04 3.15
C MET A 370 -19.29 -12.34 1.98
N GLY A 371 -20.61 -12.57 1.86
CA GLY A 371 -21.42 -11.93 0.83
C GLY A 371 -21.49 -10.40 0.99
N SER A 372 -21.45 -9.90 2.23
CA SER A 372 -21.46 -8.47 2.50
C SER A 372 -20.23 -7.76 1.94
N SER A 373 -19.06 -8.35 2.07
CA SER A 373 -17.83 -7.81 1.49
C SER A 373 -17.90 -7.73 -0.04
N MET A 374 -18.48 -8.75 -0.68
CA MET A 374 -18.70 -8.74 -2.14
C MET A 374 -19.71 -7.65 -2.56
N ILE A 375 -20.80 -7.49 -1.81
CA ILE A 375 -21.80 -6.44 -2.08
C ILE A 375 -21.16 -5.06 -1.97
N ASN A 376 -20.36 -4.81 -0.94
CA ASN A 376 -19.66 -3.55 -0.76
C ASN A 376 -18.68 -3.28 -1.92
N MET A 377 -17.90 -4.27 -2.33
CA MET A 377 -16.97 -4.16 -3.47
C MET A 377 -17.70 -3.86 -4.78
N ILE A 378 -18.80 -4.57 -5.06
CA ILE A 378 -19.64 -4.31 -6.25
C ILE A 378 -20.23 -2.89 -6.19
N GLY A 379 -20.68 -2.47 -5.00
CA GLY A 379 -21.22 -1.13 -4.80
C GLY A 379 -20.24 -0.02 -5.13
N LEU A 380 -18.99 -0.18 -4.71
CA LEU A 380 -17.91 0.76 -5.00
C LEU A 380 -17.55 0.77 -6.50
N GLN A 381 -17.45 -0.41 -7.12
CA GLN A 381 -17.09 -0.51 -8.54
C GLN A 381 -18.18 0.00 -9.48
N MET A 382 -19.44 -0.18 -9.11
CA MET A 382 -20.60 0.23 -9.92
C MET A 382 -21.19 1.58 -9.51
N ASP A 383 -20.58 2.27 -8.55
CA ASP A 383 -21.02 3.57 -8.03
C ASP A 383 -22.49 3.56 -7.55
N LEU A 384 -22.88 2.52 -6.80
CA LEU A 384 -24.25 2.30 -6.35
C LEU A 384 -24.53 2.99 -5.00
N ASP A 385 -24.90 4.24 -5.04
CA ASP A 385 -25.15 5.10 -3.86
C ASP A 385 -26.13 4.51 -2.81
N TRP A 386 -27.09 3.69 -3.23
CA TRP A 386 -28.07 3.12 -2.30
C TRP A 386 -27.50 2.10 -1.34
N ILE A 387 -26.34 1.50 -1.64
CA ILE A 387 -25.65 0.52 -0.77
C ILE A 387 -25.18 1.18 0.53
N ARG A 388 -24.90 2.48 0.53
CA ARG A 388 -24.54 3.26 1.75
C ARG A 388 -25.55 3.15 2.88
N TYR A 389 -26.82 2.84 2.58
CA TYR A 389 -27.87 2.68 3.60
C TYR A 389 -27.91 1.27 4.21
N PHE A 390 -27.09 0.36 3.73
CA PHE A 390 -26.98 -0.99 4.31
C PHE A 390 -26.13 -0.96 5.58
N VAL A 391 -26.35 -1.96 6.42
CA VAL A 391 -25.57 -2.15 7.66
C VAL A 391 -24.11 -2.52 7.31
N THR A 392 -23.93 -3.28 6.23
CA THR A 392 -22.65 -3.90 5.87
C THR A 392 -21.51 -2.91 5.58
N PRO A 393 -21.70 -1.77 4.88
CA PRO A 393 -20.65 -0.76 4.75
C PRO A 393 -20.36 0.00 6.05
N ASN A 394 -21.31 -0.01 7.01
CA ASN A 394 -21.28 0.85 8.20
C ASN A 394 -21.07 0.09 9.52
N TRP A 395 -20.87 -1.22 9.51
CA TRP A 395 -20.71 -2.00 10.73
C TRP A 395 -19.30 -1.95 11.35
N ASP A 396 -18.31 -1.55 10.56
CA ASP A 396 -16.96 -1.28 11.01
C ASP A 396 -16.82 0.21 11.32
N LEU A 397 -16.89 0.56 12.61
CA LEU A 397 -16.80 1.95 13.03
C LEU A 397 -15.37 2.49 13.03
N THR A 398 -14.34 1.65 12.84
CA THR A 398 -12.95 2.14 12.81
C THR A 398 -12.71 3.15 11.71
N GLN A 399 -13.43 3.04 10.58
CA GLN A 399 -13.39 3.98 9.47
C GLN A 399 -13.87 5.41 9.80
N HIS A 400 -14.53 5.61 10.95
CA HIS A 400 -15.02 6.93 11.38
C HIS A 400 -14.11 7.60 12.42
N PHE A 401 -13.07 6.91 12.88
CA PHE A 401 -12.09 7.50 13.79
C PHE A 401 -11.05 8.30 13.01
N PHE A 402 -10.51 9.34 13.64
CA PHE A 402 -9.46 10.20 13.08
C PHE A 402 -9.83 10.88 11.76
N GLY A 403 -11.13 11.19 11.58
CA GLY A 403 -11.61 11.80 10.35
C GLY A 403 -11.50 10.90 9.11
N ALA A 404 -11.30 9.58 9.31
CA ALA A 404 -11.32 8.63 8.21
C ALA A 404 -12.58 8.80 7.37
N LEU A 405 -12.42 8.76 6.06
CA LEU A 405 -13.55 8.95 5.17
C LEU A 405 -14.39 7.68 5.12
N PRO A 406 -15.70 7.82 5.28
CA PRO A 406 -16.57 6.68 5.10
C PRO A 406 -16.51 6.20 3.64
N MET A 407 -16.64 4.89 3.44
CA MET A 407 -16.62 4.24 2.13
C MET A 407 -17.59 4.89 1.11
N TYR A 408 -18.64 5.55 1.60
CA TYR A 408 -19.63 6.28 0.78
C TYR A 408 -19.84 7.70 1.31
N GLU A 409 -19.73 8.71 0.44
CA GLU A 409 -20.02 10.10 0.79
C GLU A 409 -21.43 10.25 1.39
N GLY A 410 -21.53 11.01 2.47
CA GLY A 410 -22.82 11.31 3.14
C GLY A 410 -23.21 10.37 4.27
N THR A 411 -22.36 9.39 4.64
CA THR A 411 -22.55 8.53 5.83
C THR A 411 -21.73 9.00 7.03
N THR A 412 -21.27 10.25 7.05
CA THR A 412 -20.47 10.82 8.13
C THR A 412 -21.25 10.83 9.44
N ILE A 413 -20.94 9.89 10.33
CA ILE A 413 -21.18 10.04 11.76
C ILE A 413 -19.91 10.69 12.29
N GLU A 414 -19.94 12.00 12.53
CA GLU A 414 -18.84 12.68 13.20
C GLU A 414 -18.75 12.18 14.65
N PHE A 415 -17.84 11.24 14.89
CA PHE A 415 -17.38 10.92 16.23
C PHE A 415 -16.18 11.80 16.56
N SER A 416 -16.44 13.01 17.04
CA SER A 416 -15.38 13.78 17.69
C SER A 416 -15.07 13.15 19.06
N ILE A 417 -14.17 12.18 19.09
CA ILE A 417 -13.55 11.77 20.35
C ILE A 417 -12.41 12.75 20.59
N VAL A 418 -12.71 13.81 21.31
CA VAL A 418 -11.67 14.66 21.92
C VAL A 418 -11.02 13.83 23.00
N ILE A 419 -9.87 13.23 22.70
CA ILE A 419 -8.97 12.67 23.72
C ILE A 419 -8.04 13.82 24.13
N ASN A 420 -8.37 14.50 25.20
CA ASN A 420 -7.45 15.39 25.92
C ASN A 420 -6.56 14.56 26.85
#